data_b6e58ddebbb3c845e0dda2de96001c51
#
_entry.id   b6e58ddebbb3c845e0dda2de96001c51
#
_cell.length_a   1.000
_cell.length_b   1.000
_cell.length_c   1.000
_cell.angle_alpha   90.00
_cell.angle_beta   90.00
_cell.angle_gamma   90.00
#
_symmetry.space_group_name_H-M   'P 1'
#
loop_
_entity.id
_entity.type
_entity.pdbx_description
1 polymer ?
#
loop_
_entity_poly.entity_id
_entity_poly.type
_entity_poly.pdbx_seq_one_letter_code
_entity_poly.pdbx_strand_id
1 'polypeptide(L)'
;NNKNGRSHNKVPEASLVPVQPKPLTSKDKNTKRLIVVLSQASLETHKISTGGGPGSEKYALLNCDDHQGLLRKMGRDISEARPDITHQCLLTLLDSPVNKAGKLQVYIHTSKGVLIEVNPCVRIPRTFKRFSGLMVQLLHRLSIRSVNSQEKLLRVIKNPITDYLPTKCRKVTLSFDAKVQPVKDYVDTLADDESLCVFIGAMARGKDT
;
A
#
# COMPACT_ATOMS: atom_id res chain seq x y z
N ASN A 1 8.12 -30.42 43.69
CA ASN A 1 7.21 -29.82 42.67
C ASN A 1 7.86 -28.62 42.04
N ASN A 2 8.58 -28.87 40.95
CA ASN A 2 9.29 -27.88 40.19
C ASN A 2 8.40 -27.45 39.00
N LYS A 3 7.87 -26.22 39.02
CA LYS A 3 7.18 -25.62 37.89
C LYS A 3 8.18 -24.78 37.10
N ASN A 4 8.77 -25.37 36.07
CA ASN A 4 9.55 -24.63 35.08
C ASN A 4 8.62 -23.76 34.23
N GLY A 5 8.54 -22.46 34.52
CA GLY A 5 7.96 -21.45 33.66
C GLY A 5 8.92 -21.14 32.52
N ARG A 6 8.59 -21.57 31.31
CA ARG A 6 9.30 -21.12 30.08
C ARG A 6 8.97 -19.67 29.83
N SER A 7 9.91 -18.80 30.18
CA SER A 7 9.93 -17.42 29.76
C SER A 7 10.09 -17.36 28.23
N HIS A 8 9.06 -16.92 27.54
CA HIS A 8 9.16 -16.58 26.12
C HIS A 8 9.95 -15.27 26.03
N ASN A 9 11.22 -15.36 25.70
CA ASN A 9 12.04 -14.21 25.31
C ASN A 9 11.40 -13.56 24.08
N LYS A 10 10.63 -12.49 24.30
CA LYS A 10 10.27 -11.54 23.26
C LYS A 10 11.57 -10.85 22.85
N VAL A 11 12.04 -11.16 21.65
CA VAL A 11 13.12 -10.40 21.00
C VAL A 11 12.66 -8.95 20.95
N PRO A 12 13.42 -7.99 21.51
CA PRO A 12 13.07 -6.57 21.39
C PRO A 12 13.09 -6.19 19.91
N GLU A 13 11.98 -5.74 19.38
CA GLU A 13 11.98 -5.07 18.07
C GLU A 13 12.86 -3.83 18.21
N ALA A 14 14.05 -3.92 17.67
CA ALA A 14 14.98 -2.81 17.62
C ALA A 14 14.33 -1.66 16.85
N SER A 15 13.96 -0.61 17.55
CA SER A 15 13.46 0.64 16.98
C SER A 15 14.61 1.38 16.28
N LEU A 16 14.99 0.92 15.10
CA LEU A 16 16.04 1.53 14.26
C LEU A 16 15.53 2.63 13.32
N VAL A 17 14.28 3.06 13.49
CA VAL A 17 13.70 4.10 12.64
C VAL A 17 13.43 5.33 13.50
N PRO A 18 13.88 6.53 13.06
CA PRO A 18 13.52 7.80 13.72
C PRO A 18 12.01 7.90 13.90
N VAL A 19 11.57 8.49 15.01
CA VAL A 19 10.16 8.75 15.27
C VAL A 19 9.59 9.50 14.07
N GLN A 20 8.68 8.86 13.35
CA GLN A 20 8.02 9.50 12.22
C GLN A 20 7.09 10.59 12.74
N PRO A 21 6.93 11.70 12.01
CA PRO A 21 5.97 12.73 12.39
C PRO A 21 4.57 12.13 12.54
N LYS A 22 3.79 12.70 13.46
CA LYS A 22 2.42 12.25 13.71
C LYS A 22 1.63 12.18 12.41
N PRO A 23 0.78 11.16 12.22
CA PRO A 23 -0.08 11.09 11.05
C PRO A 23 -0.91 12.34 10.92
N LEU A 24 -1.11 12.78 9.69
CA LEU A 24 -1.93 13.96 9.42
C LEU A 24 -3.35 13.74 9.93
N THR A 25 -3.81 14.64 10.75
CA THR A 25 -5.19 14.66 11.24
C THR A 25 -6.12 15.21 10.16
N SER A 26 -7.43 15.10 10.34
CA SER A 26 -8.41 15.73 9.44
C SER A 26 -8.23 17.24 9.30
N LYS A 27 -7.66 17.91 10.32
CA LYS A 27 -7.31 19.34 10.27
C LYS A 27 -6.14 19.63 9.32
N ASP A 28 -5.25 18.65 9.13
CA ASP A 28 -4.07 18.76 8.26
C ASP A 28 -4.37 18.40 6.80
N LYS A 29 -5.63 18.06 6.49
CA LYS A 29 -6.05 17.56 5.17
C LYS A 29 -5.71 18.54 4.04
N ASN A 30 -5.73 19.84 4.33
CA ASN A 30 -5.42 20.91 3.37
C ASN A 30 -3.96 21.38 3.43
N THR A 31 -3.10 20.75 4.22
CA THR A 31 -1.68 21.05 4.23
C THR A 31 -1.03 20.60 2.94
N LYS A 32 -0.19 21.46 2.37
CA LYS A 32 0.55 21.13 1.12
C LYS A 32 1.36 19.85 1.31
N ARG A 33 1.12 18.88 0.46
CA ARG A 33 1.77 17.58 0.49
C ARG A 33 1.76 16.91 -0.88
N LEU A 34 2.63 15.92 -1.03
CA LEU A 34 2.61 14.99 -2.13
C LEU A 34 1.66 13.83 -1.80
N ILE A 35 0.73 13.58 -2.69
CA ILE A 35 -0.17 12.42 -2.62
C ILE A 35 0.20 11.49 -3.78
N VAL A 36 0.45 10.23 -3.47
CA VAL A 36 0.73 9.21 -4.48
C VAL A 36 -0.38 8.17 -4.44
N VAL A 37 -0.98 7.93 -5.60
CA VAL A 37 -1.96 6.88 -5.81
C VAL A 37 -1.33 5.79 -6.67
N LEU A 38 -1.10 4.62 -6.08
CA LEU A 38 -0.67 3.44 -6.82
C LEU A 38 -1.88 2.82 -7.51
N SER A 39 -2.01 3.08 -8.81
CA SER A 39 -3.17 2.67 -9.62
C SER A 39 -2.97 1.26 -10.17
N GLN A 40 -4.08 0.57 -10.45
CA GLN A 40 -4.11 -0.77 -11.05
C GLN A 40 -3.27 -1.80 -10.26
N ALA A 41 -3.15 -1.62 -8.95
CA ALA A 41 -2.36 -2.50 -8.11
C ALA A 41 -2.95 -3.92 -8.09
N SER A 42 -2.09 -4.90 -8.28
CA SER A 42 -2.47 -6.31 -8.25
C SER A 42 -2.48 -6.83 -6.82
N LEU A 43 -3.56 -6.57 -6.10
CA LEU A 43 -3.79 -7.09 -4.74
C LEU A 43 -5.12 -7.84 -4.70
N GLU A 44 -5.04 -9.15 -4.87
CA GLU A 44 -6.19 -10.05 -4.93
C GLU A 44 -5.88 -11.32 -4.14
N THR A 45 -6.85 -11.77 -3.34
CA THR A 45 -6.75 -13.04 -2.62
C THR A 45 -7.47 -14.16 -3.34
N HIS A 46 -6.95 -15.37 -3.22
CA HIS A 46 -7.62 -16.58 -3.66
C HIS A 46 -7.65 -17.62 -2.54
N LYS A 47 -8.64 -18.49 -2.59
CA LYS A 47 -8.81 -19.58 -1.65
C LYS A 47 -7.86 -20.71 -1.99
N ILE A 48 -7.04 -21.12 -1.01
CA ILE A 48 -6.26 -22.33 -1.11
C ILE A 48 -7.12 -23.49 -0.62
N SER A 49 -7.33 -24.51 -1.48
CA SER A 49 -8.00 -25.75 -1.05
C SER A 49 -7.11 -26.49 -0.07
N THR A 50 -7.46 -26.46 1.20
CA THR A 50 -6.88 -27.35 2.21
C THR A 50 -7.89 -28.45 2.49
N GLY A 51 -7.46 -29.71 2.41
CA GLY A 51 -8.32 -30.88 2.70
C GLY A 51 -8.77 -31.00 4.15
N GLY A 52 -9.02 -29.87 4.82
CA GLY A 52 -9.51 -29.77 6.20
C GLY A 52 -11.01 -29.46 6.25
N GLY A 53 -11.67 -29.84 7.32
CA GLY A 53 -13.11 -29.66 7.53
C GLY A 53 -13.59 -28.20 7.49
N PRO A 54 -14.89 -27.95 7.69
CA PRO A 54 -15.49 -26.63 7.68
C PRO A 54 -14.77 -25.67 8.64
N GLY A 55 -14.31 -24.52 8.12
CA GLY A 55 -13.59 -23.49 8.89
C GLY A 55 -12.07 -23.48 8.70
N SER A 56 -11.47 -24.40 7.93
CA SER A 56 -10.03 -24.40 7.62
C SER A 56 -9.68 -23.66 6.33
N GLU A 57 -10.49 -22.70 5.92
CA GLU A 57 -10.23 -21.93 4.69
C GLU A 57 -8.97 -21.08 4.84
N LYS A 58 -8.00 -21.34 3.97
CA LYS A 58 -6.80 -20.53 3.86
C LYS A 58 -6.86 -19.70 2.58
N TYR A 59 -6.39 -18.48 2.67
CA TYR A 59 -6.29 -17.56 1.55
C TYR A 59 -4.84 -17.16 1.33
N ALA A 60 -4.48 -16.96 0.07
CA ALA A 60 -3.18 -16.45 -0.32
C ALA A 60 -3.34 -15.23 -1.22
N LEU A 61 -2.32 -14.38 -1.24
CA LEU A 61 -2.23 -13.29 -2.19
C LEU A 61 -1.84 -13.88 -3.56
N LEU A 62 -2.65 -13.61 -4.57
CA LEU A 62 -2.39 -14.07 -5.93
C LEU A 62 -1.11 -13.43 -6.46
N ASN A 63 -0.15 -14.24 -6.89
CA ASN A 63 1.11 -13.79 -7.48
C ASN A 63 1.59 -14.70 -8.61
N CYS A 64 2.37 -14.15 -9.53
CA CYS A 64 2.81 -14.84 -10.73
C CYS A 64 3.80 -15.98 -10.45
N ASP A 65 4.54 -15.95 -9.34
CA ASP A 65 5.57 -16.95 -9.06
C ASP A 65 4.95 -18.26 -8.52
N ASP A 66 4.06 -18.13 -7.53
CA ASP A 66 3.49 -19.28 -6.84
C ASP A 66 2.22 -19.84 -7.53
N HIS A 67 1.54 -19.04 -8.37
CA HIS A 67 0.19 -19.33 -8.84
C HIS A 67 0.06 -19.41 -10.37
N GLN A 68 1.12 -19.71 -11.10
CA GLN A 68 1.11 -19.80 -12.58
C GLN A 68 0.05 -20.79 -13.10
N GLY A 69 -0.05 -21.95 -12.48
CA GLY A 69 -1.03 -22.96 -12.87
C GLY A 69 -2.48 -22.51 -12.66
N LEU A 70 -2.74 -21.76 -11.58
CA LEU A 70 -4.05 -21.18 -11.29
C LEU A 70 -4.39 -20.09 -12.29
N LEU A 71 -3.48 -19.16 -12.55
CA LEU A 71 -3.67 -18.08 -13.52
C LEU A 71 -3.96 -18.62 -14.91
N ARG A 72 -3.23 -19.67 -15.34
CA ARG A 72 -3.47 -20.35 -16.63
C ARG A 72 -4.87 -20.97 -16.68
N LYS A 73 -5.32 -21.62 -15.60
CA LYS A 73 -6.69 -22.16 -15.51
C LYS A 73 -7.76 -21.08 -15.57
N MET A 74 -7.47 -19.89 -15.05
CA MET A 74 -8.37 -18.73 -15.10
C MET A 74 -8.32 -17.98 -16.44
N GLY A 75 -7.46 -18.38 -17.37
CA GLY A 75 -7.25 -17.68 -18.65
C GLY A 75 -6.62 -16.27 -18.47
N ARG A 76 -5.90 -16.03 -17.36
CA ARG A 76 -5.27 -14.75 -17.05
C ARG A 76 -3.78 -14.75 -17.36
N ASP A 77 -3.29 -13.62 -17.82
CA ASP A 77 -1.84 -13.42 -18.01
C ASP A 77 -1.14 -13.34 -16.64
N ILE A 78 0.04 -13.96 -16.56
CA ILE A 78 0.86 -13.92 -15.33
C ILE A 78 1.25 -12.49 -14.93
N SER A 79 1.38 -11.59 -15.91
CA SER A 79 1.68 -10.17 -15.66
C SER A 79 0.57 -9.41 -14.94
N GLU A 80 -0.65 -9.95 -14.88
CA GLU A 80 -1.75 -9.37 -14.11
C GLU A 80 -1.65 -9.63 -12.60
N ALA A 81 -0.81 -10.57 -12.17
CA ALA A 81 -0.66 -10.97 -10.78
C ALA A 81 0.75 -10.63 -10.25
N ARG A 82 1.04 -9.34 -10.16
CA ARG A 82 2.33 -8.77 -9.74
C ARG A 82 2.22 -7.89 -8.48
N PRO A 83 1.83 -8.47 -7.33
CA PRO A 83 1.78 -7.71 -6.07
C PRO A 83 3.15 -7.28 -5.54
N ASP A 84 4.24 -7.89 -6.04
CA ASP A 84 5.62 -7.51 -5.78
C ASP A 84 5.92 -6.07 -6.23
N ILE A 85 5.31 -5.60 -7.31
CA ILE A 85 5.44 -4.21 -7.77
C ILE A 85 4.88 -3.25 -6.71
N THR A 86 3.68 -3.49 -6.22
CA THR A 86 3.09 -2.69 -5.13
C THR A 86 3.96 -2.71 -3.88
N HIS A 87 4.50 -3.87 -3.52
CA HIS A 87 5.41 -4.01 -2.37
C HIS A 87 6.64 -3.13 -2.51
N GLN A 88 7.33 -3.16 -3.65
CA GLN A 88 8.51 -2.33 -3.91
C GLN A 88 8.17 -0.84 -3.93
N CYS A 89 7.06 -0.45 -4.55
CA CYS A 89 6.60 0.94 -4.53
C CYS A 89 6.37 1.44 -3.11
N LEU A 90 5.70 0.65 -2.26
CA LEU A 90 5.44 1.03 -0.87
C LEU A 90 6.73 1.15 -0.07
N LEU A 91 7.68 0.22 -0.20
CA LEU A 91 8.98 0.30 0.48
C LEU A 91 9.73 1.58 0.09
N THR A 92 9.76 1.90 -1.20
CA THR A 92 10.45 3.09 -1.72
C THR A 92 9.78 4.38 -1.24
N LEU A 93 8.46 4.48 -1.33
CA LEU A 93 7.71 5.68 -0.95
C LEU A 93 7.79 5.94 0.56
N LEU A 94 7.59 4.92 1.38
CA LEU A 94 7.56 5.07 2.84
C LEU A 94 8.95 5.34 3.43
N ASP A 95 10.02 4.88 2.77
CA ASP A 95 11.40 5.18 3.17
C ASP A 95 11.90 6.52 2.62
N SER A 96 11.13 7.20 1.78
CA SER A 96 11.55 8.44 1.12
C SER A 96 11.75 9.60 2.09
N PRO A 97 12.65 10.55 1.76
CA PRO A 97 12.80 11.78 2.54
C PRO A 97 11.51 12.58 2.67
N VAL A 98 10.65 12.56 1.64
CA VAL A 98 9.35 13.25 1.65
C VAL A 98 8.43 12.66 2.72
N ASN A 99 8.39 11.34 2.86
CA ASN A 99 7.63 10.69 3.92
C ASN A 99 8.21 10.99 5.30
N LYS A 100 9.53 10.96 5.45
CA LYS A 100 10.21 11.30 6.71
C LYS A 100 9.96 12.74 7.12
N ALA A 101 9.79 13.65 6.16
CA ALA A 101 9.41 15.04 6.41
C ALA A 101 7.90 15.22 6.72
N GLY A 102 7.11 14.15 6.76
CA GLY A 102 5.68 14.19 7.03
C GLY A 102 4.84 14.81 5.91
N LYS A 103 5.36 14.83 4.68
CA LYS A 103 4.71 15.48 3.52
C LYS A 103 4.23 14.50 2.44
N LEU A 104 4.13 13.22 2.76
CA LEU A 104 3.66 12.19 1.84
C LEU A 104 2.38 11.54 2.37
N GLN A 105 1.42 11.31 1.46
CA GLN A 105 0.29 10.42 1.67
C GLN A 105 0.21 9.43 0.52
N VAL A 106 0.06 8.15 0.84
CA VAL A 106 -0.04 7.08 -0.16
C VAL A 106 -1.43 6.45 -0.10
N TYR A 107 -2.01 6.24 -1.27
CA TYR A 107 -3.19 5.42 -1.49
C TYR A 107 -2.87 4.31 -2.49
N ILE A 108 -3.58 3.20 -2.38
CA ILE A 108 -3.51 2.10 -3.34
C ILE A 108 -4.89 1.90 -3.93
N HIS A 109 -5.02 1.97 -5.24
CA HIS A 109 -6.22 1.64 -5.96
C HIS A 109 -5.98 0.36 -6.75
N THR A 110 -6.62 -0.73 -6.32
CA THR A 110 -6.40 -2.05 -6.92
C THR A 110 -7.14 -2.18 -8.25
N SER A 111 -6.68 -3.10 -9.08
CA SER A 111 -7.36 -3.47 -10.34
C SER A 111 -8.79 -4.00 -10.13
N LYS A 112 -9.12 -4.41 -8.91
CA LYS A 112 -10.47 -4.83 -8.51
C LYS A 112 -11.33 -3.71 -7.90
N GLY A 113 -10.85 -2.46 -7.98
CA GLY A 113 -11.59 -1.29 -7.50
C GLY A 113 -11.54 -1.08 -5.97
N VAL A 114 -10.68 -1.77 -5.25
CA VAL A 114 -10.50 -1.57 -3.82
C VAL A 114 -9.56 -0.39 -3.58
N LEU A 115 -9.99 0.57 -2.75
CA LEU A 115 -9.19 1.72 -2.38
C LEU A 115 -8.64 1.53 -0.95
N ILE A 116 -7.32 1.65 -0.79
CA ILE A 116 -6.62 1.45 0.47
C ILE A 116 -5.88 2.73 0.84
N GLU A 117 -6.13 3.21 2.05
CA GLU A 117 -5.35 4.29 2.65
C GLU A 117 -4.18 3.71 3.42
N VAL A 118 -3.00 4.24 3.17
CA VAL A 118 -1.74 3.86 3.81
C VAL A 118 -1.33 4.95 4.78
N ASN A 119 -1.29 4.62 6.07
CA ASN A 119 -0.80 5.55 7.08
C ASN A 119 0.71 5.79 6.88
N PRO A 120 1.18 7.06 6.88
CA PRO A 120 2.60 7.37 6.71
C PRO A 120 3.55 6.69 7.72
N CYS A 121 3.03 6.34 8.88
CA CYS A 121 3.79 5.69 9.96
C CYS A 121 3.80 4.15 9.87
N VAL A 122 3.13 3.55 8.89
CA VAL A 122 3.10 2.09 8.75
C VAL A 122 4.49 1.57 8.39
N ARG A 123 4.87 0.47 9.02
CA ARG A 123 6.07 -0.29 8.67
C ARG A 123 5.68 -1.46 7.79
N ILE A 124 5.95 -1.34 6.50
CA ILE A 124 5.71 -2.43 5.55
C ILE A 124 6.78 -3.52 5.75
N PRO A 125 6.40 -4.80 5.84
CA PRO A 125 7.35 -5.90 5.93
C PRO A 125 8.32 -5.88 4.75
N ARG A 126 9.61 -6.09 5.04
CA ARG A 126 10.67 -6.05 4.02
C ARG A 126 10.67 -7.26 3.11
N THR A 127 10.17 -8.39 3.59
CA THR A 127 10.09 -9.61 2.79
C THR A 127 8.72 -9.73 2.14
N PHE A 128 8.68 -10.15 0.89
CA PHE A 128 7.44 -10.33 0.13
C PHE A 128 6.48 -11.33 0.80
N LYS A 129 7.00 -12.41 1.37
CA LYS A 129 6.16 -13.40 2.07
C LYS A 129 5.37 -12.80 3.24
N ARG A 130 6.03 -11.96 4.05
CA ARG A 130 5.34 -11.27 5.18
C ARG A 130 4.40 -10.19 4.68
N PHE A 131 4.79 -9.47 3.64
CA PHE A 131 3.91 -8.50 2.97
C PHE A 131 2.64 -9.16 2.43
N SER A 132 2.77 -10.32 1.76
CA SER A 132 1.63 -11.09 1.26
C SER A 132 0.65 -11.47 2.38
N GLY A 133 1.17 -11.95 3.50
CA GLY A 133 0.34 -12.27 4.68
C GLY A 133 -0.40 -11.05 5.23
N LEU A 134 0.27 -9.90 5.29
CA LEU A 134 -0.34 -8.63 5.71
C LEU A 134 -1.46 -8.19 4.78
N MET A 135 -1.27 -8.31 3.45
CA MET A 135 -2.28 -7.95 2.46
C MET A 135 -3.50 -8.88 2.50
N VAL A 136 -3.29 -10.18 2.68
CA VAL A 136 -4.39 -11.13 2.91
C VAL A 136 -5.21 -10.72 4.13
N GLN A 137 -4.55 -10.41 5.25
CA GLN A 137 -5.21 -9.95 6.45
C GLN A 137 -5.97 -8.62 6.25
N LEU A 138 -5.38 -7.66 5.54
CA LEU A 138 -6.01 -6.39 5.23
C LEU A 138 -7.30 -6.58 4.42
N LEU A 139 -7.24 -7.36 3.35
CA LEU A 139 -8.38 -7.58 2.47
C LEU A 139 -9.52 -8.36 3.14
N HIS A 140 -9.22 -9.17 4.16
CA HIS A 140 -10.23 -9.86 4.96
C HIS A 140 -10.83 -8.99 6.05
N ARG A 141 -9.99 -8.27 6.80
CA ARG A 141 -10.39 -7.47 7.96
C ARG A 141 -10.72 -6.03 7.63
N LEU A 142 -10.44 -5.60 6.42
CA LEU A 142 -10.62 -4.24 5.89
C LEU A 142 -9.82 -3.17 6.63
N SER A 143 -9.11 -3.51 7.68
CA SER A 143 -8.18 -2.62 8.38
C SER A 143 -7.14 -3.37 9.18
N ILE A 144 -5.95 -2.80 9.27
CA ILE A 144 -4.86 -3.23 10.16
C ILE A 144 -4.60 -2.11 11.15
N ARG A 145 -4.56 -2.45 12.43
CA ARG A 145 -4.30 -1.51 13.53
C ARG A 145 -2.89 -1.71 14.09
N SER A 146 -2.37 -0.68 14.70
CA SER A 146 -1.16 -0.78 15.49
C SER A 146 -1.39 -1.69 16.70
N VAL A 147 -0.35 -2.43 17.11
CA VAL A 147 -0.40 -3.28 18.30
C VAL A 147 -0.50 -2.43 19.58
N ASN A 148 0.12 -1.25 19.56
CA ASN A 148 0.27 -0.39 20.74
C ASN A 148 -0.73 0.77 20.79
N SER A 149 -1.56 0.94 19.77
CA SER A 149 -2.55 2.03 19.69
C SER A 149 -3.77 1.61 18.88
N GLN A 150 -4.85 2.37 19.01
CA GLN A 150 -6.06 2.17 18.20
C GLN A 150 -5.92 2.71 16.77
N GLU A 151 -4.75 3.22 16.43
CA GLU A 151 -4.48 3.81 15.13
C GLU A 151 -4.54 2.77 14.01
N LYS A 152 -5.25 3.11 12.93
CA LYS A 152 -5.30 2.29 11.73
C LYS A 152 -4.09 2.57 10.85
N LEU A 153 -3.26 1.57 10.64
CA LEU A 153 -2.06 1.66 9.81
C LEU A 153 -2.36 1.45 8.33
N LEU A 154 -3.30 0.55 8.04
CA LEU A 154 -3.84 0.30 6.70
C LEU A 154 -5.34 0.17 6.81
N ARG A 155 -6.09 0.75 5.89
CA ARG A 155 -7.54 0.56 5.86
C ARG A 155 -8.11 0.63 4.44
N VAL A 156 -9.08 -0.21 4.18
CA VAL A 156 -9.92 -0.10 3.00
C VAL A 156 -10.90 1.04 3.22
N ILE A 157 -11.00 1.93 2.25
CA ILE A 157 -11.87 3.11 2.27
C ILE A 157 -12.81 3.10 1.08
N LYS A 158 -13.85 3.93 1.13
CA LYS A 158 -14.83 4.02 0.03
C LYS A 158 -14.25 4.78 -1.16
N ASN A 159 -14.64 4.41 -2.36
CA ASN A 159 -14.43 5.22 -3.56
C ASN A 159 -15.37 6.45 -3.58
N PRO A 160 -15.04 7.53 -4.31
CA PRO A 160 -13.81 7.74 -5.07
C PRO A 160 -12.66 8.33 -4.25
N ILE A 161 -11.45 8.23 -4.78
CA ILE A 161 -10.24 8.82 -4.17
C ILE A 161 -10.35 10.34 -4.02
N THR A 162 -11.08 11.00 -4.91
CA THR A 162 -11.26 12.45 -4.92
C THR A 162 -11.83 13.00 -3.62
N ASP A 163 -12.61 12.21 -2.88
CA ASP A 163 -13.20 12.62 -1.60
C ASP A 163 -12.16 12.80 -0.48
N TYR A 164 -10.97 12.25 -0.69
CA TYR A 164 -9.85 12.27 0.26
C TYR A 164 -8.75 13.26 -0.12
N LEU A 165 -8.83 13.85 -1.30
CA LEU A 165 -7.85 14.82 -1.76
C LEU A 165 -8.13 16.22 -1.16
N PRO A 166 -7.09 17.04 -0.97
CA PRO A 166 -7.25 18.46 -0.59
C PRO A 166 -8.06 19.24 -1.63
N THR A 167 -8.70 20.32 -1.20
CA THR A 167 -9.48 21.18 -2.11
C THR A 167 -8.62 21.77 -3.23
N LYS A 168 -7.39 22.21 -2.90
CA LYS A 168 -6.39 22.67 -3.86
C LYS A 168 -5.41 21.56 -4.14
N CYS A 169 -5.70 20.73 -5.13
CA CYS A 169 -4.87 19.60 -5.48
C CYS A 169 -4.79 19.41 -6.98
N ARG A 170 -3.59 19.53 -7.52
CA ARG A 170 -3.31 19.22 -8.93
C ARG A 170 -3.14 17.72 -9.09
N LYS A 171 -3.86 17.15 -10.06
CA LYS A 171 -3.82 15.72 -10.36
C LYS A 171 -3.00 15.48 -11.61
N VAL A 172 -2.09 14.53 -11.55
CA VAL A 172 -1.19 14.17 -12.63
C VAL A 172 -1.12 12.66 -12.77
N THR A 173 -1.23 12.15 -13.96
CA THR A 173 -0.96 10.75 -14.29
C THR A 173 0.37 10.66 -15.02
N LEU A 174 1.24 9.74 -14.60
CA LEU A 174 2.45 9.44 -15.32
C LEU A 174 2.11 8.52 -16.50
N SER A 175 2.42 8.97 -17.72
CA SER A 175 2.16 8.20 -18.93
C SER A 175 3.41 8.11 -19.80
N PHE A 176 3.61 6.94 -20.40
CA PHE A 176 4.69 6.72 -21.36
C PHE A 176 4.58 7.63 -22.61
N ASP A 177 3.37 7.96 -23.00
CA ASP A 177 3.10 8.79 -24.19
C ASP A 177 3.16 10.31 -23.91
N ALA A 178 3.36 10.70 -22.66
CA ALA A 178 3.41 12.11 -22.29
C ALA A 178 4.73 12.77 -22.70
N LYS A 179 4.65 14.08 -23.00
CA LYS A 179 5.86 14.87 -23.26
C LYS A 179 6.75 14.88 -22.02
N VAL A 180 8.01 14.47 -22.20
CA VAL A 180 9.02 14.51 -21.16
C VAL A 180 9.37 15.94 -20.79
N GLN A 181 9.38 16.24 -19.50
CA GLN A 181 9.78 17.54 -18.96
C GLN A 181 10.50 17.36 -17.62
N PRO A 182 11.41 18.25 -17.21
CA PRO A 182 12.04 18.19 -15.92
C PRO A 182 11.02 18.31 -14.78
N VAL A 183 11.12 17.43 -13.78
CA VAL A 183 10.21 17.42 -12.62
C VAL A 183 10.25 18.77 -11.88
N LYS A 184 11.45 19.37 -11.75
CA LYS A 184 11.61 20.68 -11.12
C LYS A 184 10.75 21.74 -11.79
N ASP A 185 10.84 21.86 -13.11
CA ASP A 185 10.10 22.86 -13.87
C ASP A 185 8.59 22.69 -13.70
N TYR A 186 8.13 21.43 -13.64
CA TYR A 186 6.73 21.15 -13.37
C TYR A 186 6.31 21.56 -11.95
N VAL A 187 7.12 21.21 -10.94
CA VAL A 187 6.83 21.53 -9.54
C VAL A 187 6.84 23.02 -9.30
N ASP A 188 7.71 23.77 -9.98
CA ASP A 188 7.78 25.24 -9.90
C ASP A 188 6.51 25.93 -10.44
N THR A 189 5.65 25.22 -11.20
CA THR A 189 4.35 25.74 -11.64
C THR A 189 3.24 25.62 -10.60
N LEU A 190 3.48 24.91 -9.49
CA LEU A 190 2.49 24.73 -8.42
C LEU A 190 2.39 25.97 -7.56
N ALA A 191 1.19 26.37 -7.17
CA ALA A 191 0.99 27.40 -6.20
C ALA A 191 1.51 26.98 -4.80
N ASP A 192 1.85 27.95 -3.96
CA ASP A 192 2.44 27.67 -2.63
C ASP A 192 1.54 26.84 -1.72
N ASP A 193 0.23 26.93 -1.89
CA ASP A 193 -0.78 26.19 -1.12
C ASP A 193 -1.38 25.00 -1.88
N GLU A 194 -0.87 24.69 -3.08
CA GLU A 194 -1.37 23.61 -3.94
C GLU A 194 -0.67 22.29 -3.61
N SER A 195 -1.45 21.25 -3.30
CA SER A 195 -0.96 19.88 -3.19
C SER A 195 -0.83 19.24 -4.58
N LEU A 196 0.04 18.24 -4.69
CA LEU A 196 0.22 17.45 -5.89
C LEU A 196 -0.25 16.01 -5.63
N CYS A 197 -1.16 15.52 -6.47
CA CYS A 197 -1.56 14.12 -6.49
C CYS A 197 -1.06 13.46 -7.77
N VAL A 198 -0.19 12.46 -7.62
CA VAL A 198 0.41 11.73 -8.75
C VAL A 198 -0.17 10.32 -8.79
N PHE A 199 -0.74 9.95 -9.91
CA PHE A 199 -1.21 8.60 -10.20
C PHE A 199 -0.08 7.84 -10.89
N ILE A 200 0.28 6.68 -10.34
CA ILE A 200 1.38 5.84 -10.84
C ILE A 200 0.85 4.43 -11.02
N GLY A 201 0.96 3.88 -12.23
CA GLY A 201 0.58 2.49 -12.49
C GLY A 201 1.45 1.51 -11.71
N ALA A 202 0.84 0.72 -10.84
CA ALA A 202 1.49 -0.34 -10.07
C ALA A 202 1.24 -1.72 -10.72
N MET A 203 1.51 -1.81 -12.01
CA MET A 203 1.27 -2.96 -12.87
C MET A 203 2.49 -3.25 -13.75
N ALA A 204 2.63 -4.50 -14.20
CA ALA A 204 3.74 -4.90 -15.07
C ALA A 204 3.57 -4.41 -16.52
N ARG A 205 2.34 -4.32 -17.00
CA ARG A 205 1.98 -3.91 -18.37
C ARG A 205 0.66 -3.14 -18.36
N GLY A 206 0.48 -2.29 -19.37
CA GLY A 206 -0.74 -1.51 -19.55
C GLY A 206 -0.51 0.00 -19.45
N LYS A 207 -1.58 0.75 -19.67
CA LYS A 207 -1.61 2.20 -19.49
C LYS A 207 -2.49 2.52 -18.30
N ASP A 208 -2.09 3.47 -17.49
CA ASP A 208 -2.93 4.06 -16.46
C ASP A 208 -3.85 5.07 -17.17
N THR A 209 -5.15 4.76 -17.20
CA THR A 209 -6.18 5.56 -17.90
C THR A 209 -7.10 6.23 -16.90
#